data_b7f45d02eaaacccd98505754366113d2
#
_entry.id   b7f45d02eaaacccd98505754366113d2
#
_cell.length_a   1.000
_cell.length_b   1.000
_cell.length_c   1.000
_cell.angle_alpha   90.00
_cell.angle_beta   90.00
_cell.angle_gamma   90.00
#
_symmetry.space_group_name_H-M   'P 1'
#
loop_
_entity.id
_entity.type
_entity.pdbx_description
1 polymer ?
#
loop_
_entity_poly.entity_id
_entity_poly.type
_entity_poly.pdbx_seq_one_letter_code
_entity_poly.pdbx_strand_id
1 'polypeptide(L)'
;MIKLTEKIGYGFGDMASSMFWKLFGAYLMIFYTDVFGLPAAAVGTMFLITRIWDSVFDPIVGVAADRTQTRWGKFRPYLLWLAIPFAAIGVLTFMTPSFGQTGNLIYAYITYSLMMMVYSAINVPYASLLGVMSPLPQDRNTLSTYRMVFAYIGSFIALLLSLIHISEPTRRS
;
A
#
# COMPACT_ATOMS: atom_id res chain seq x y z
N MET A 1 15.13 22.95 12.86
CA MET A 1 15.62 21.55 12.64
C MET A 1 14.58 20.57 13.12
N ILE A 2 14.21 19.64 12.28
CA ILE A 2 13.27 18.55 12.60
C ILE A 2 13.94 17.55 13.57
N LYS A 3 13.23 17.11 14.60
CA LYS A 3 13.74 16.12 15.56
C LYS A 3 14.02 14.78 14.90
N LEU A 4 15.00 14.03 15.41
CA LEU A 4 15.35 12.70 14.89
C LEU A 4 14.16 11.75 14.94
N THR A 5 13.37 11.80 16.01
CA THR A 5 12.15 10.98 16.18
C THR A 5 11.11 11.24 15.09
N GLU A 6 10.99 12.48 14.62
CA GLU A 6 10.06 12.83 13.53
C GLU A 6 10.57 12.30 12.17
N LYS A 7 11.88 12.35 11.93
CA LYS A 7 12.51 11.80 10.72
C LYS A 7 12.33 10.29 10.63
N ILE A 8 12.60 9.60 11.74
CA ILE A 8 12.44 8.14 11.85
C ILE A 8 10.95 7.76 11.72
N GLY A 9 10.07 8.43 12.46
CA GLY A 9 8.63 8.17 12.39
C GLY A 9 8.05 8.37 10.99
N TYR A 10 8.52 9.39 10.28
CA TYR A 10 8.13 9.63 8.89
C TYR A 10 8.68 8.54 7.95
N GLY A 11 9.91 8.09 8.15
CA GLY A 11 10.50 7.00 7.38
C GLY A 11 9.76 5.66 7.52
N PHE A 12 9.24 5.33 8.70
CA PHE A 12 8.46 4.12 8.93
C PHE A 12 7.19 4.02 8.06
N GLY A 13 6.57 5.14 7.69
CA GLY A 13 5.45 5.14 6.76
C GLY A 13 5.83 4.58 5.39
N ASP A 14 6.97 4.99 4.86
CA ASP A 14 7.47 4.50 3.56
C ASP A 14 7.99 3.05 3.65
N MET A 15 8.55 2.66 4.80
CA MET A 15 8.92 1.27 5.07
C MET A 15 7.71 0.35 4.97
N ALA A 16 6.62 0.67 5.67
CA ALA A 16 5.38 -0.11 5.64
C ALA A 16 4.79 -0.18 4.23
N SER A 17 4.74 0.95 3.52
CA SER A 17 4.27 1.02 2.14
C SER A 17 5.11 0.16 1.20
N SER A 18 6.43 0.19 1.34
CA SER A 18 7.36 -0.57 0.50
C SER A 18 7.29 -2.07 0.77
N MET A 19 7.14 -2.49 2.02
CA MET A 19 6.91 -3.89 2.38
C MET A 19 5.62 -4.40 1.74
N PHE A 20 4.54 -3.64 1.84
CA PHE A 20 3.27 -3.97 1.23
C PHE A 20 3.40 -4.16 -0.29
N TRP A 21 3.96 -3.18 -1.00
CA TRP A 21 4.12 -3.24 -2.45
C TRP A 21 5.01 -4.38 -2.93
N LYS A 22 6.05 -4.72 -2.17
CA LYS A 22 6.91 -5.86 -2.51
C LYS A 22 6.16 -7.18 -2.40
N LEU A 23 5.37 -7.37 -1.34
CA LEU A 23 4.55 -8.58 -1.18
C LEU A 23 3.44 -8.64 -2.23
N PHE A 24 2.71 -7.57 -2.44
CA PHE A 24 1.64 -7.51 -3.44
C PHE A 24 2.18 -7.71 -4.85
N GLY A 25 3.24 -7.01 -5.24
CA GLY A 25 3.82 -7.11 -6.58
C GLY A 25 4.39 -8.49 -6.89
N ALA A 26 4.95 -9.19 -5.89
CA ALA A 26 5.53 -10.51 -6.08
C ALA A 26 4.46 -11.62 -6.10
N TYR A 27 3.44 -11.53 -5.26
CA TYR A 27 2.55 -12.67 -4.98
C TYR A 27 1.13 -12.52 -5.51
N LEU A 28 0.62 -11.30 -5.71
CA LEU A 28 -0.79 -11.11 -6.02
C LEU A 28 -1.18 -11.71 -7.38
N MET A 29 -0.32 -11.55 -8.38
CA MET A 29 -0.57 -12.14 -9.70
C MET A 29 -0.61 -13.67 -9.62
N ILE A 30 0.39 -14.26 -8.95
CA ILE A 30 0.48 -15.72 -8.75
C ILE A 30 -0.72 -16.22 -7.94
N PHE A 31 -1.09 -15.49 -6.88
CA PHE A 31 -2.25 -15.83 -6.07
C PHE A 31 -3.55 -15.87 -6.89
N TYR A 32 -3.79 -14.86 -7.70
CA TYR A 32 -5.01 -14.80 -8.50
C TYR A 32 -5.03 -15.84 -9.62
N THR A 33 -3.90 -16.16 -10.24
CA THR A 33 -3.83 -17.14 -11.34
C THR A 33 -3.74 -18.56 -10.85
N ASP A 34 -2.84 -18.86 -9.93
CA ASP A 34 -2.49 -20.24 -9.56
C ASP A 34 -3.29 -20.77 -8.36
N VAL A 35 -3.63 -19.89 -7.41
CA VAL A 35 -4.37 -20.29 -6.21
C VAL A 35 -5.88 -20.03 -6.38
N PHE A 36 -6.24 -18.84 -6.87
CA PHE A 36 -7.64 -18.45 -7.02
C PHE A 36 -8.23 -18.89 -8.37
N GLY A 37 -7.38 -19.31 -9.34
CA GLY A 37 -7.79 -19.91 -10.61
C GLY A 37 -8.39 -18.91 -11.60
N LEU A 38 -8.06 -17.64 -11.52
CA LEU A 38 -8.55 -16.62 -12.43
C LEU A 38 -7.71 -16.58 -13.73
N PRO A 39 -8.32 -16.32 -14.89
CA PRO A 39 -7.58 -16.12 -16.13
C PRO A 39 -6.59 -14.97 -16.05
N ALA A 40 -5.32 -15.20 -16.40
CA ALA A 40 -4.26 -14.18 -16.34
C ALA A 40 -4.62 -12.88 -17.11
N ALA A 41 -5.33 -13.00 -18.24
CA ALA A 41 -5.83 -11.87 -19.00
C ALA A 41 -6.82 -11.01 -18.21
N ALA A 42 -7.72 -11.64 -17.45
CA ALA A 42 -8.68 -10.91 -16.61
C ALA A 42 -8.00 -10.18 -15.45
N VAL A 43 -6.98 -10.82 -14.84
CA VAL A 43 -6.17 -10.21 -13.78
C VAL A 43 -5.35 -9.03 -14.33
N GLY A 44 -4.73 -9.18 -15.50
CA GLY A 44 -4.02 -8.09 -16.17
C GLY A 44 -4.94 -6.91 -16.51
N THR A 45 -6.15 -7.18 -17.00
CA THR A 45 -7.16 -6.14 -17.27
C THR A 45 -7.58 -5.43 -15.98
N MET A 46 -7.77 -6.16 -14.88
CA MET A 46 -8.06 -5.60 -13.56
C MET A 46 -6.97 -4.63 -13.11
N PHE A 47 -5.70 -5.01 -13.23
CA PHE A 47 -4.58 -4.13 -12.88
C PHE A 47 -4.54 -2.88 -13.75
N LEU A 48 -4.83 -2.99 -15.04
CA LEU A 48 -4.87 -1.85 -15.94
C LEU A 48 -6.00 -0.87 -15.58
N ILE A 49 -7.21 -1.38 -15.40
CA ILE A 49 -8.38 -0.56 -15.06
C ILE A 49 -8.17 0.19 -13.75
N THR A 50 -7.64 -0.49 -12.73
CA THR A 50 -7.38 0.15 -11.43
C THR A 50 -6.29 1.22 -11.54
N ARG A 51 -5.26 1.07 -12.38
CA ARG A 51 -4.27 2.13 -12.63
C ARG A 51 -4.86 3.37 -13.28
N ILE A 52 -5.78 3.19 -14.23
CA ILE A 52 -6.51 4.32 -14.82
C ILE A 52 -7.38 5.00 -13.76
N TRP A 53 -8.06 4.21 -12.94
CA TRP A 53 -8.87 4.73 -11.83
C TRP A 53 -8.05 5.53 -10.81
N ASP A 54 -6.88 5.03 -10.41
CA ASP A 54 -5.98 5.71 -9.50
C ASP A 54 -5.58 7.10 -10.00
N SER A 55 -5.32 7.23 -11.30
CA SER A 55 -4.98 8.52 -11.93
C SER A 55 -6.05 9.59 -11.75
N VAL A 56 -7.32 9.20 -11.62
CA VAL A 56 -8.44 10.08 -11.36
C VAL A 56 -8.71 10.23 -9.86
N PHE A 57 -8.54 9.16 -9.11
CA PHE A 57 -8.86 9.11 -7.69
C PHE A 57 -7.83 9.87 -6.83
N ASP A 58 -6.55 9.77 -7.14
CA ASP A 58 -5.47 10.42 -6.39
C ASP A 58 -5.61 11.95 -6.28
N PRO A 59 -5.91 12.70 -7.36
CA PRO A 59 -6.21 14.13 -7.26
C PRO A 59 -7.42 14.44 -6.37
N ILE A 60 -8.46 13.60 -6.41
CA ILE A 60 -9.67 13.78 -5.57
C ILE A 60 -9.30 13.64 -4.09
N VAL A 61 -8.52 12.59 -3.76
CA VAL A 61 -8.01 12.38 -2.41
C VAL A 61 -7.11 13.55 -1.97
N GLY A 62 -6.25 14.06 -2.86
CA GLY A 62 -5.39 15.20 -2.58
C GLY A 62 -6.20 16.43 -2.19
N VAL A 63 -7.21 16.78 -2.98
CA VAL A 63 -8.12 17.93 -2.69
C VAL A 63 -8.91 17.70 -1.40
N ALA A 64 -9.39 16.49 -1.16
CA ALA A 64 -10.11 16.16 0.07
C ALA A 64 -9.20 16.30 1.31
N ALA A 65 -7.96 15.82 1.21
CA ALA A 65 -6.99 15.92 2.29
C ALA A 65 -6.59 17.37 2.58
N ASP A 66 -6.44 18.21 1.54
CA ASP A 66 -6.12 19.63 1.70
C ASP A 66 -7.25 20.43 2.38
N ARG A 67 -8.49 20.04 2.16
CA ARG A 67 -9.67 20.66 2.78
C ARG A 67 -9.95 20.14 4.18
N THR A 68 -9.36 19.04 4.57
CA THR A 68 -9.56 18.45 5.89
C THR A 68 -8.88 19.28 6.96
N GLN A 69 -9.63 19.64 8.00
CA GLN A 69 -9.11 20.33 9.18
C GLN A 69 -9.53 19.58 10.44
N THR A 70 -8.57 19.01 11.13
CA THR A 70 -8.81 18.30 12.40
C THR A 70 -7.84 18.78 13.48
N ARG A 71 -8.12 18.42 14.73
CA ARG A 71 -7.22 18.69 15.87
C ARG A 71 -5.82 18.06 15.73
N TRP A 72 -5.67 17.07 14.83
CA TRP A 72 -4.38 16.39 14.54
C TRP A 72 -3.71 16.90 13.25
N GLY A 73 -4.27 17.96 12.64
CA GLY A 73 -3.83 18.50 11.37
C GLY A 73 -4.60 17.98 10.17
N LYS A 74 -4.09 18.25 8.95
CA LYS A 74 -4.77 17.91 7.69
C LYS A 74 -4.60 16.44 7.29
N PHE A 75 -3.39 15.90 7.38
CA PHE A 75 -3.00 14.65 6.74
C PHE A 75 -2.90 13.46 7.70
N ARG A 76 -2.56 13.70 8.98
CA ARG A 76 -2.39 12.65 9.99
C ARG A 76 -3.64 11.80 10.24
N PRO A 77 -4.87 12.33 10.23
CA PRO A 77 -6.08 11.55 10.44
C PRO A 77 -6.26 10.41 9.43
N TYR A 78 -5.90 10.65 8.18
CA TYR A 78 -6.01 9.64 7.11
C TYR A 78 -5.15 8.40 7.41
N LEU A 79 -3.93 8.59 7.91
CA LEU A 79 -3.04 7.50 8.27
C LEU A 79 -3.61 6.67 9.43
N LEU A 80 -4.20 7.32 10.42
CA LEU A 80 -4.75 6.65 11.60
C LEU A 80 -6.06 5.93 11.31
N TRP A 81 -6.99 6.60 10.63
CA TRP A 81 -8.33 6.06 10.40
C TRP A 81 -8.35 4.96 9.34
N LEU A 82 -7.50 5.08 8.32
CA LEU A 82 -7.47 4.12 7.22
C LEU A 82 -6.53 2.94 7.47
N ALA A 83 -5.73 2.94 8.52
CA ALA A 83 -4.84 1.82 8.84
C ALA A 83 -5.63 0.52 9.09
N ILE A 84 -6.74 0.58 9.83
CA ILE A 84 -7.58 -0.60 10.11
C ILE A 84 -8.31 -1.09 8.84
N PRO A 85 -9.03 -0.23 8.09
CA PRO A 85 -9.60 -0.62 6.79
C PRO A 85 -8.56 -1.20 5.83
N PHE A 86 -7.37 -0.62 5.78
CA PHE A 86 -6.29 -1.12 4.93
C PHE A 86 -5.89 -2.55 5.28
N ALA A 87 -5.67 -2.84 6.56
CA ALA A 87 -5.35 -4.18 7.02
C ALA A 87 -6.48 -5.18 6.75
N ALA A 88 -7.73 -4.78 7.01
CA ALA A 88 -8.89 -5.62 6.79
C ALA A 88 -9.08 -5.98 5.30
N ILE A 89 -9.00 -5.00 4.42
CA ILE A 89 -9.11 -5.22 2.97
C ILE A 89 -7.92 -6.03 2.45
N GLY A 90 -6.71 -5.80 3.00
CA GLY A 90 -5.54 -6.62 2.69
C GLY A 90 -5.77 -8.10 2.95
N VAL A 91 -6.35 -8.44 4.10
CA VAL A 91 -6.73 -9.83 4.40
C VAL A 91 -7.81 -10.33 3.44
N LEU A 92 -8.85 -9.55 3.19
CA LEU A 92 -9.92 -9.93 2.25
C LEU A 92 -9.40 -10.18 0.84
N THR A 93 -8.41 -9.43 0.38
CA THR A 93 -7.84 -9.59 -0.97
C THR A 93 -7.17 -10.96 -1.17
N PHE A 94 -6.67 -11.58 -0.10
CA PHE A 94 -6.06 -12.93 -0.14
C PHE A 94 -7.00 -14.04 0.32
N MET A 95 -8.28 -13.77 0.55
CA MET A 95 -9.26 -14.82 0.82
C MET A 95 -9.72 -15.47 -0.49
N THR A 96 -10.02 -16.78 -0.43
CA THR A 96 -10.49 -17.58 -1.57
C THR A 96 -11.92 -18.05 -1.33
N PRO A 97 -12.93 -17.18 -1.45
CA PRO A 97 -14.32 -17.61 -1.36
C PRO A 97 -14.69 -18.50 -2.57
N SER A 98 -15.62 -19.41 -2.38
CA SER A 98 -16.09 -20.36 -3.41
C SER A 98 -17.41 -19.88 -4.03
N PHE A 99 -17.38 -18.77 -4.77
CA PHE A 99 -18.57 -18.22 -5.43
C PHE A 99 -18.72 -18.68 -6.90
N GLY A 100 -17.91 -19.64 -7.35
CA GLY A 100 -17.79 -20.01 -8.75
C GLY A 100 -16.93 -19.00 -9.55
N GLN A 101 -16.60 -19.35 -10.80
CA GLN A 101 -15.61 -18.62 -11.59
C GLN A 101 -15.95 -17.11 -11.76
N THR A 102 -17.19 -16.81 -12.12
CA THR A 102 -17.65 -15.43 -12.29
C THR A 102 -17.71 -14.66 -10.96
N GLY A 103 -18.22 -15.31 -9.91
CA GLY A 103 -18.28 -14.69 -8.58
C GLY A 103 -16.90 -14.41 -7.99
N ASN A 104 -15.95 -15.32 -8.19
CA ASN A 104 -14.56 -15.12 -7.79
C ASN A 104 -13.89 -13.94 -8.52
N LEU A 105 -14.18 -13.79 -9.82
CA LEU A 105 -13.68 -12.67 -10.60
C LEU A 105 -14.23 -11.33 -10.08
N ILE A 106 -15.54 -11.25 -9.85
CA ILE A 106 -16.18 -10.06 -9.30
C ILE A 106 -15.60 -9.72 -7.91
N TYR A 107 -15.43 -10.74 -7.06
CA TYR A 107 -14.82 -10.58 -5.74
C TYR A 107 -13.40 -10.01 -5.81
N ALA A 108 -12.56 -10.55 -6.71
CA ALA A 108 -11.20 -10.07 -6.93
C ALA A 108 -11.19 -8.60 -7.37
N TYR A 109 -12.04 -8.23 -8.34
CA TYR A 109 -12.16 -6.84 -8.81
C TYR A 109 -12.58 -5.89 -7.69
N ILE A 110 -13.55 -6.26 -6.87
CA ILE A 110 -14.03 -5.41 -5.77
C ILE A 110 -12.96 -5.26 -4.70
N THR A 111 -12.38 -6.36 -4.21
CA THR A 111 -11.40 -6.33 -3.11
C THR A 111 -10.12 -5.62 -3.53
N TYR A 112 -9.62 -5.88 -4.74
CA TYR A 112 -8.44 -5.21 -5.26
C TYR A 112 -8.67 -3.71 -5.48
N SER A 113 -9.80 -3.33 -6.08
CA SER A 113 -10.13 -1.90 -6.29
C SER A 113 -10.26 -1.16 -4.96
N LEU A 114 -10.95 -1.74 -3.97
CA LEU A 114 -11.05 -1.16 -2.63
C LEU A 114 -9.69 -1.04 -1.97
N MET A 115 -8.82 -2.05 -2.13
CA MET A 115 -7.46 -2.03 -1.61
C MET A 115 -6.66 -0.87 -2.18
N MET A 116 -6.71 -0.67 -3.50
CA MET A 116 -6.02 0.43 -4.17
C MET A 116 -6.57 1.79 -3.74
N MET A 117 -7.89 1.94 -3.63
CA MET A 117 -8.50 3.19 -3.15
C MET A 117 -8.08 3.55 -1.72
N VAL A 118 -8.07 2.58 -0.80
CA VAL A 118 -7.64 2.83 0.59
C VAL A 118 -6.14 3.11 0.64
N TYR A 119 -5.35 2.40 -0.17
CA TYR A 119 -3.91 2.67 -0.30
C TYR A 119 -3.64 4.11 -0.77
N SER A 120 -4.30 4.55 -1.84
CA SER A 120 -4.19 5.94 -2.33
C SER A 120 -4.64 6.96 -1.27
N ALA A 121 -5.74 6.67 -0.57
CA ALA A 121 -6.25 7.54 0.49
C ALA A 121 -5.31 7.66 1.70
N ILE A 122 -4.38 6.72 1.89
CA ILE A 122 -3.29 6.81 2.89
C ILE A 122 -2.06 7.49 2.29
N ASN A 123 -1.65 7.07 1.09
CA ASN A 123 -0.34 7.41 0.53
C ASN A 123 -0.28 8.85 0.00
N VAL A 124 -1.37 9.36 -0.58
CA VAL A 124 -1.45 10.74 -1.08
C VAL A 124 -1.31 11.76 0.06
N PRO A 125 -2.08 11.67 1.17
CA PRO A 125 -1.87 12.54 2.34
C PRO A 125 -0.51 12.34 3.00
N TYR A 126 0.02 11.12 3.03
CA TYR A 126 1.34 10.83 3.56
C TYR A 126 2.45 11.53 2.75
N ALA A 127 2.39 11.49 1.43
CA ALA A 127 3.33 12.20 0.56
C ALA A 127 3.23 13.74 0.75
N SER A 128 2.01 14.25 0.88
CA SER A 128 1.74 15.68 1.10
C SER A 128 2.24 16.18 2.46
N LEU A 129 2.37 15.29 3.45
CA LEU A 129 2.87 15.61 4.78
C LEU A 129 4.30 16.18 4.73
N LEU A 130 5.13 15.73 3.79
CA LEU A 130 6.49 16.24 3.57
C LEU A 130 6.52 17.76 3.40
N GLY A 131 5.57 18.30 2.64
CA GLY A 131 5.48 19.74 2.37
C GLY A 131 5.13 20.57 3.60
N VAL A 132 4.44 19.97 4.57
CA VAL A 132 3.94 20.66 5.76
C VAL A 132 4.88 20.50 6.97
N MET A 133 5.71 19.44 6.98
CA MET A 133 6.64 19.17 8.10
C MET A 133 7.75 20.20 8.23
N SER A 134 8.24 20.76 7.13
CA SER A 134 9.22 21.85 7.17
C SER A 134 9.10 22.79 5.98
N PRO A 135 9.22 24.11 6.19
CA PRO A 135 9.34 25.09 5.12
C PRO A 135 10.73 25.06 4.47
N LEU A 136 11.75 24.52 5.14
CA LEU A 136 13.15 24.56 4.70
C LEU A 136 13.44 23.44 3.68
N PRO A 137 13.98 23.75 2.48
CA PRO A 137 14.34 22.73 1.48
C PRO A 137 15.33 21.70 2.00
N GLN A 138 16.30 22.09 2.83
CA GLN A 138 17.29 21.17 3.41
C GLN A 138 16.65 20.11 4.31
N ASP A 139 15.68 20.50 5.13
CA ASP A 139 14.95 19.58 5.98
C ASP A 139 14.10 18.60 5.14
N ARG A 140 13.48 19.07 4.05
CA ARG A 140 12.72 18.22 3.12
C ARG A 140 13.61 17.19 2.44
N ASN A 141 14.81 17.60 2.00
CA ASN A 141 15.80 16.68 1.43
C ASN A 141 16.21 15.60 2.44
N THR A 142 16.46 16.01 3.68
CA THR A 142 16.79 15.07 4.77
C THR A 142 15.64 14.09 5.01
N LEU A 143 14.40 14.56 5.10
CA LEU A 143 13.22 13.68 5.27
C LEU A 143 13.07 12.71 4.10
N SER A 144 13.27 13.17 2.86
CA SER A 144 13.23 12.31 1.67
C SER A 144 14.31 11.24 1.69
N THR A 145 15.51 11.56 2.18
CA THR A 145 16.59 10.57 2.37
C THR A 145 16.20 9.51 3.39
N TYR A 146 15.63 9.90 4.54
CA TYR A 146 15.12 8.94 5.52
C TYR A 146 14.02 8.05 4.93
N ARG A 147 13.07 8.61 4.18
CA ARG A 147 12.05 7.84 3.46
C ARG A 147 12.66 6.75 2.58
N MET A 148 13.61 7.13 1.72
CA MET A 148 14.26 6.19 0.79
C MET A 148 14.99 5.09 1.55
N VAL A 149 15.77 5.42 2.57
CA VAL A 149 16.50 4.43 3.38
C VAL A 149 15.52 3.44 4.02
N PHE A 150 14.45 3.92 4.64
CA PHE A 150 13.45 3.07 5.26
C PHE A 150 12.66 2.24 4.24
N ALA A 151 12.37 2.79 3.05
CA ALA A 151 11.74 2.06 1.96
C ALA A 151 12.61 0.89 1.48
N TYR A 152 13.92 1.08 1.34
CA TYR A 152 14.84 0.00 1.00
C TYR A 152 14.95 -1.04 2.09
N ILE A 153 15.03 -0.63 3.36
CA ILE A 153 15.03 -1.56 4.50
C ILE A 153 13.77 -2.40 4.50
N GLY A 154 12.59 -1.78 4.36
CA GLY A 154 11.31 -2.48 4.29
C GLY A 154 11.23 -3.45 3.11
N SER A 155 11.67 -3.02 1.93
CA SER A 155 11.73 -3.88 0.74
C SER A 155 12.63 -5.08 0.94
N PHE A 156 13.80 -4.89 1.57
CA PHE A 156 14.75 -5.95 1.85
C PHE A 156 14.20 -6.96 2.86
N ILE A 157 13.58 -6.47 3.95
CA ILE A 157 12.92 -7.33 4.95
C ILE A 157 11.82 -8.17 4.28
N ALA A 158 10.97 -7.56 3.45
CA ALA A 158 9.91 -8.28 2.75
C ALA A 158 10.46 -9.38 1.83
N LEU A 159 11.53 -9.10 1.09
CA LEU A 159 12.18 -10.09 0.22
C LEU A 159 12.85 -11.22 1.00
N LEU A 160 13.54 -10.91 2.12
CA LEU A 160 14.15 -11.94 2.97
C LEU A 160 13.09 -12.87 3.58
N LEU A 161 12.01 -12.31 4.12
CA LEU A 161 10.90 -13.12 4.65
C LEU A 161 10.28 -14.00 3.57
N SER A 162 10.15 -13.48 2.36
CA SER A 162 9.69 -14.23 1.20
C SER A 162 10.60 -15.40 0.86
N LEU A 163 11.92 -15.17 0.80
CA LEU A 163 12.91 -16.21 0.51
C LEU A 163 12.93 -17.30 1.57
N ILE A 164 12.81 -16.96 2.85
CA ILE A 164 12.74 -17.93 3.95
C ILE A 164 11.55 -18.86 3.78
N HIS A 165 10.37 -18.32 3.44
CA HIS A 165 9.16 -19.14 3.22
C HIS A 165 9.22 -20.02 1.96
N ILE A 166 9.95 -19.59 0.93
CA ILE A 166 10.14 -20.39 -0.30
C ILE A 166 11.22 -21.46 -0.10
N SER A 167 12.26 -21.16 0.68
CA SER A 167 13.40 -22.07 0.89
C SER A 167 13.16 -23.12 1.99
N GLU A 168 12.10 -23.00 2.80
CA GLU A 168 11.66 -24.12 3.65
C GLU A 168 10.82 -25.08 2.81
N PRO A 169 11.38 -26.18 2.28
CA PRO A 169 10.57 -27.24 1.73
C PRO A 169 9.74 -27.78 2.89
N THR A 170 8.43 -27.70 2.75
CA THR A 170 7.46 -28.32 3.65
C THR A 170 7.93 -29.74 3.95
N ARG A 171 8.62 -29.95 5.07
CA ARG A 171 8.77 -31.22 5.74
C ARG A 171 7.37 -31.65 6.19
N ARG A 172 6.60 -32.17 5.26
CA ARG A 172 5.45 -33.01 5.55
C ARG A 172 5.81 -34.40 5.05
N SER A 173 6.45 -35.18 5.94
CA SER A 173 6.38 -36.62 5.95
C SER A 173 4.95 -37.07 6.27
#